data_e257dae407ce07ff1a1f496215486eb4
#
_entry.id   e257dae407ce07ff1a1f496215486eb4
#
_cell.length_a   1.000
_cell.length_b   1.000
_cell.length_c   1.000
_cell.angle_alpha   90.00
_cell.angle_beta   90.00
_cell.angle_gamma   90.00
#
_symmetry.space_group_name_H-M   'P 1'
#
loop_
_entity.id
_entity.type
_entity.pdbx_description
1 polymer ?
#
loop_
_entity_poly.entity_id
_entity_poly.type
_entity_poly.pdbx_seq_one_letter_code
_entity_poly.pdbx_strand_id
1 'polypeptide(L)'
;MPNALLVPLAIGLSIVGTAAAAAQSQAAGNFAGLIDVGGGRKMYLECRGTGSPTVVLVGGLKASAGDWNITRDKAPTVFSAVADVTRVCAYDRPGTPVGEQPSRSDPVRQPTTAGDAVRDLHALLGSAHESAPYVLVGHSYGGLVAKLYAQTYPRDAAGLVLVDALSEGLQEAETPRQWATQRKLMEGDIAAGLALYPALERIDPDLSFDQVRAAPPLSLLPLIVLSADRPWGPQVPALIANGTLPADIPPNFGYITDAAQKKAQDRLAALVPGARHITRTKSGHEIQKEQPGLVTDAVIDVVNAVRAGKTSLAE
;
A
#
# COMPACT_ATOMS: atom_id res chain seq x y z
N MET A 1 4.56 -92.61 -1.11
CA MET A 1 3.53 -91.60 -1.44
C MET A 1 3.54 -90.49 -0.36
N PRO A 2 4.04 -89.35 -0.65
CA PRO A 2 3.87 -88.24 0.29
C PRO A 2 2.90 -87.18 -0.25
N ASN A 3 2.01 -86.73 0.62
CA ASN A 3 1.03 -85.66 0.42
C ASN A 3 1.70 -84.33 0.24
N ALA A 4 1.33 -83.59 -0.80
CA ALA A 4 1.66 -82.18 -0.97
C ALA A 4 0.59 -81.34 -0.32
N LEU A 5 1.00 -80.58 0.69
CA LEU A 5 0.19 -79.52 1.31
C LEU A 5 0.31 -78.23 0.44
N LEU A 6 -0.83 -77.79 -0.08
CA LEU A 6 -0.99 -76.47 -0.71
C LEU A 6 -1.22 -75.40 0.39
N VAL A 7 -0.32 -74.44 0.43
CA VAL A 7 -0.46 -73.25 1.30
C VAL A 7 -1.05 -72.11 0.44
N PRO A 8 -2.16 -71.46 0.80
CA PRO A 8 -2.67 -70.31 0.07
C PRO A 8 -1.88 -69.04 0.41
N LEU A 9 -1.37 -68.39 -0.64
CA LEU A 9 -0.71 -67.10 -0.58
C LEU A 9 -1.77 -66.00 -0.49
N ALA A 10 -1.91 -65.38 0.71
CA ALA A 10 -2.76 -64.23 0.91
C ALA A 10 -2.03 -62.95 0.46
N ILE A 11 -2.47 -62.34 -0.63
CA ILE A 11 -1.99 -61.06 -1.11
C ILE A 11 -2.71 -59.96 -0.30
N GLY A 12 -2.01 -59.39 0.68
CA GLY A 12 -2.46 -58.21 1.42
C GLY A 12 -2.35 -56.93 0.58
N LEU A 13 -3.49 -56.40 0.16
CA LEU A 13 -3.58 -55.11 -0.53
C LEU A 13 -3.44 -54.00 0.53
N SER A 14 -2.26 -53.39 0.69
CA SER A 14 -2.04 -52.25 1.52
C SER A 14 -2.55 -50.98 0.83
N ILE A 15 -3.71 -50.46 1.27
CA ILE A 15 -4.21 -49.13 0.86
C ILE A 15 -3.40 -48.11 1.61
N VAL A 16 -2.43 -47.47 0.94
CA VAL A 16 -1.75 -46.28 1.46
C VAL A 16 -2.70 -45.10 1.28
N GLY A 17 -3.45 -44.79 2.34
CA GLY A 17 -4.24 -43.58 2.41
C GLY A 17 -3.31 -42.36 2.51
N THR A 18 -3.18 -41.60 1.44
CA THR A 18 -2.60 -40.25 1.48
C THR A 18 -3.54 -39.35 2.25
N ALA A 19 -3.28 -39.17 3.53
CA ALA A 19 -3.88 -38.10 4.31
C ALA A 19 -3.36 -36.76 3.74
N ALA A 20 -4.16 -36.08 2.95
CA ALA A 20 -3.94 -34.68 2.65
C ALA A 20 -4.05 -33.92 3.98
N ALA A 21 -2.91 -33.50 4.50
CA ALA A 21 -2.85 -32.56 5.62
C ALA A 21 -3.48 -31.24 5.12
N ALA A 22 -4.74 -31.00 5.47
CA ALA A 22 -5.34 -29.69 5.41
C ALA A 22 -4.49 -28.82 6.35
N ALA A 23 -3.67 -27.93 5.76
CA ALA A 23 -3.03 -26.88 6.49
C ALA A 23 -4.15 -26.04 7.14
N GLN A 24 -4.40 -26.26 8.41
CA GLN A 24 -5.24 -25.38 9.21
C GLN A 24 -4.50 -24.06 9.28
N SER A 25 -4.97 -23.08 8.50
CA SER A 25 -4.64 -21.68 8.71
C SER A 25 -4.97 -21.38 10.17
N GLN A 26 -3.95 -21.33 11.03
CA GLN A 26 -4.12 -20.75 12.34
C GLN A 26 -4.58 -19.32 12.10
N ALA A 27 -5.80 -18.99 12.53
CA ALA A 27 -6.28 -17.63 12.51
C ALA A 27 -5.24 -16.77 13.24
N ALA A 28 -4.47 -16.00 12.47
CA ALA A 28 -3.41 -15.19 13.03
C ALA A 28 -4.06 -14.20 14.01
N GLY A 29 -3.72 -14.29 15.30
CA GLY A 29 -4.15 -13.35 16.33
C GLY A 29 -3.68 -11.92 16.01
N ASN A 30 -4.13 -10.93 16.75
CA ASN A 30 -3.58 -9.59 16.67
C ASN A 30 -2.07 -9.63 16.91
N PHE A 31 -1.33 -8.90 16.09
CA PHE A 31 0.14 -8.86 16.15
C PHE A 31 0.62 -7.42 16.00
N ALA A 32 1.67 -7.06 16.71
CA ALA A 32 2.40 -5.82 16.53
C ALA A 32 3.87 -6.05 16.95
N GLY A 33 4.79 -5.94 16.00
CA GLY A 33 6.20 -6.21 16.29
C GLY A 33 7.09 -6.26 15.06
N LEU A 34 8.32 -6.69 15.26
CA LEU A 34 9.34 -6.80 14.22
C LEU A 34 9.33 -8.21 13.61
N ILE A 35 9.29 -8.26 12.30
CA ILE A 35 9.38 -9.47 11.48
C ILE A 35 10.75 -9.49 10.79
N ASP A 36 11.45 -10.61 10.86
CA ASP A 36 12.70 -10.82 10.11
C ASP A 36 12.36 -11.01 8.62
N VAL A 37 12.84 -10.08 7.79
CA VAL A 37 12.61 -10.08 6.33
C VAL A 37 13.79 -10.67 5.56
N GLY A 38 14.74 -11.29 6.26
CA GLY A 38 15.98 -11.82 5.69
C GLY A 38 17.08 -10.78 5.57
N GLY A 39 18.28 -11.26 5.23
CA GLY A 39 19.46 -10.39 5.10
C GLY A 39 19.88 -9.69 6.39
N GLY A 40 19.46 -10.18 7.55
CA GLY A 40 19.75 -9.59 8.86
C GLY A 40 18.91 -8.35 9.17
N ARG A 41 17.83 -8.08 8.42
CA ARG A 41 16.93 -6.93 8.61
C ARG A 41 15.59 -7.36 9.21
N LYS A 42 15.02 -6.46 10.01
CA LYS A 42 13.67 -6.60 10.56
C LYS A 42 12.81 -5.40 10.16
N MET A 43 11.53 -5.65 9.92
CA MET A 43 10.55 -4.61 9.62
C MET A 43 9.36 -4.71 10.58
N TYR A 44 8.83 -3.55 10.96
CA TYR A 44 7.66 -3.48 11.82
C TYR A 44 6.38 -3.75 11.02
N LEU A 45 5.56 -4.63 11.58
CA LEU A 45 4.24 -4.98 11.08
C LEU A 45 3.25 -4.94 12.24
N GLU A 46 2.06 -4.40 12.00
CA GLU A 46 0.91 -4.47 12.91
C GLU A 46 -0.28 -5.03 12.13
N CYS A 47 -0.90 -6.09 12.64
CA CYS A 47 -2.07 -6.71 12.04
C CYS A 47 -3.16 -6.92 13.08
N ARG A 48 -4.42 -6.66 12.72
CA ARG A 48 -5.62 -6.89 13.55
C ARG A 48 -6.75 -7.51 12.75
N GLY A 49 -7.76 -7.97 13.47
CA GLY A 49 -8.93 -8.59 12.86
C GLY A 49 -8.65 -9.99 12.33
N THR A 50 -9.68 -10.61 11.78
CA THR A 50 -9.65 -11.97 11.22
C THR A 50 -10.46 -12.04 9.94
N GLY A 51 -10.20 -13.04 9.11
CA GLY A 51 -10.93 -13.25 7.87
C GLY A 51 -10.08 -12.95 6.62
N SER A 52 -10.73 -13.00 5.46
CA SER A 52 -10.10 -12.87 4.14
C SER A 52 -10.99 -12.02 3.23
N PRO A 53 -10.41 -11.31 2.25
CA PRO A 53 -8.97 -11.14 2.01
C PRO A 53 -8.31 -10.30 3.11
N THR A 54 -6.99 -10.46 3.28
CA THR A 54 -6.21 -9.55 4.13
C THR A 54 -6.07 -8.19 3.43
N VAL A 55 -6.39 -7.13 4.16
CA VAL A 55 -6.16 -5.74 3.72
C VAL A 55 -4.77 -5.30 4.14
N VAL A 56 -3.99 -4.73 3.23
CA VAL A 56 -2.65 -4.20 3.49
C VAL A 56 -2.65 -2.70 3.26
N LEU A 57 -2.43 -1.93 4.33
CA LEU A 57 -2.41 -0.47 4.33
C LEU A 57 -0.98 0.02 4.11
N VAL A 58 -0.77 0.75 3.01
CA VAL A 58 0.53 1.28 2.59
C VAL A 58 0.54 2.80 2.77
N GLY A 59 1.28 3.28 3.75
CA GLY A 59 1.36 4.71 4.10
C GLY A 59 2.03 5.56 3.02
N GLY A 60 1.78 6.87 3.02
CA GLY A 60 2.45 7.85 2.19
C GLY A 60 3.95 7.98 2.50
N LEU A 61 4.67 8.84 1.79
CA LEU A 61 6.08 9.12 2.07
C LEU A 61 6.24 9.61 3.51
N LYS A 62 7.19 9.02 4.25
CA LYS A 62 7.45 9.30 5.67
C LYS A 62 6.29 8.97 6.62
N ALA A 63 5.27 8.22 6.15
CA ALA A 63 4.12 7.81 6.96
C ALA A 63 4.31 6.40 7.50
N SER A 64 4.21 6.25 8.81
CA SER A 64 4.30 4.96 9.51
C SER A 64 2.97 4.19 9.50
N ALA A 65 2.96 2.95 9.99
CA ALA A 65 1.74 2.20 10.22
C ALA A 65 0.73 2.97 11.10
N GLY A 66 1.24 3.77 12.05
CA GLY A 66 0.42 4.58 12.94
C GLY A 66 -0.41 5.66 12.24
N ASP A 67 -0.03 6.10 11.04
CA ASP A 67 -0.79 7.11 10.28
C ASP A 67 -2.20 6.65 9.89
N TRP A 68 -2.42 5.35 9.76
CA TRP A 68 -3.74 4.75 9.54
C TRP A 68 -4.62 4.68 10.79
N ASN A 69 -4.02 4.98 11.96
CA ASN A 69 -4.69 5.08 13.25
C ASN A 69 -4.96 6.54 13.69
N ILE A 70 -4.85 7.50 12.75
CA ILE A 70 -5.11 8.93 12.99
C ILE A 70 -6.43 9.31 12.33
N THR A 71 -7.27 10.05 13.05
CA THR A 71 -8.45 10.76 12.53
C THR A 71 -8.49 12.17 13.08
N ARG A 72 -9.06 13.11 12.34
CA ARG A 72 -9.26 14.50 12.77
C ARG A 72 -10.54 14.71 13.58
N ASP A 73 -11.37 13.70 13.66
CA ASP A 73 -12.61 13.70 14.43
C ASP A 73 -12.68 12.50 15.39
N LYS A 74 -13.85 12.23 15.96
CA LYS A 74 -14.08 11.09 16.85
C LYS A 74 -14.50 9.80 16.11
N ALA A 75 -14.44 9.78 14.76
CA ALA A 75 -14.79 8.61 13.98
C ALA A 75 -13.76 7.49 14.20
N PRO A 76 -14.16 6.21 14.00
CA PRO A 76 -13.19 5.12 13.92
C PRO A 76 -12.14 5.40 12.84
N THR A 77 -10.90 5.04 13.12
CA THR A 77 -9.81 5.14 12.13
C THR A 77 -9.97 4.09 11.05
N VAL A 78 -9.35 4.28 9.89
CA VAL A 78 -9.41 3.28 8.80
C VAL A 78 -8.91 1.92 9.29
N PHE A 79 -7.79 1.89 10.02
CA PHE A 79 -7.23 0.64 10.54
C PHE A 79 -8.20 -0.07 11.49
N SER A 80 -8.80 0.65 12.44
CA SER A 80 -9.72 0.04 13.42
C SER A 80 -11.00 -0.44 12.76
N ALA A 81 -11.62 0.37 11.88
CA ALA A 81 -12.87 0.03 11.24
C ALA A 81 -12.75 -1.13 10.24
N VAL A 82 -11.62 -1.23 9.52
CA VAL A 82 -11.36 -2.38 8.62
C VAL A 82 -11.09 -3.64 9.44
N ALA A 83 -10.44 -3.53 10.61
CA ALA A 83 -10.19 -4.68 11.50
C ALA A 83 -11.48 -5.35 12.02
N ASP A 84 -12.58 -4.60 12.10
CA ASP A 84 -13.89 -5.14 12.49
C ASP A 84 -14.53 -5.99 11.38
N VAL A 85 -14.05 -5.88 10.12
CA VAL A 85 -14.64 -6.54 8.95
C VAL A 85 -13.78 -7.68 8.40
N THR A 86 -12.47 -7.52 8.43
CA THR A 86 -11.51 -8.49 7.89
C THR A 86 -10.15 -8.32 8.56
N ARG A 87 -9.20 -9.21 8.22
CA ARG A 87 -7.79 -9.04 8.58
C ARG A 87 -7.22 -7.79 7.93
N VAL A 88 -6.57 -6.93 8.71
CA VAL A 88 -5.88 -5.73 8.21
C VAL A 88 -4.48 -5.63 8.79
N CYS A 89 -3.52 -5.27 7.95
CA CYS A 89 -2.13 -5.05 8.32
C CYS A 89 -1.65 -3.68 7.87
N ALA A 90 -0.81 -3.03 8.67
CA ALA A 90 -0.07 -1.82 8.35
C ALA A 90 1.39 -2.00 8.78
N TYR A 91 2.32 -1.34 8.12
CA TYR A 91 3.75 -1.54 8.36
C TYR A 91 4.54 -0.24 8.22
N ASP A 92 5.75 -0.25 8.77
CA ASP A 92 6.70 0.84 8.56
C ASP A 92 7.70 0.47 7.47
N ARG A 93 7.82 1.31 6.45
CA ARG A 93 8.97 1.22 5.54
C ARG A 93 10.24 1.68 6.26
N PRO A 94 11.43 1.17 5.86
CA PRO A 94 12.70 1.66 6.38
C PRO A 94 12.82 3.19 6.25
N GLY A 95 13.14 3.83 7.36
CA GLY A 95 13.31 5.28 7.41
C GLY A 95 12.03 6.10 7.67
N THR A 96 10.85 5.47 7.77
CA THR A 96 9.63 6.21 8.16
C THR A 96 9.65 6.57 9.65
N PRO A 97 9.58 7.84 10.04
CA PRO A 97 9.61 8.23 11.44
C PRO A 97 8.29 7.88 12.15
N VAL A 98 8.34 7.68 13.46
CA VAL A 98 7.17 7.49 14.32
C VAL A 98 7.12 8.64 15.33
N GLY A 99 6.35 9.68 15.01
CA GLY A 99 6.44 10.94 15.74
C GLY A 99 7.84 11.52 15.61
N GLU A 100 8.49 11.77 16.76
CA GLU A 100 9.88 12.28 16.82
C GLU A 100 10.94 11.16 16.90
N GLN A 101 10.53 9.90 16.79
CA GLN A 101 11.42 8.74 16.88
C GLN A 101 11.80 8.21 15.49
N PRO A 102 12.97 7.56 15.35
CA PRO A 102 13.33 6.83 14.15
C PRO A 102 12.30 5.78 13.75
N SER A 103 12.41 5.28 12.52
CA SER A 103 11.66 4.12 12.06
C SER A 103 11.85 2.94 13.00
N ARG A 104 10.77 2.17 13.22
CA ARG A 104 10.84 0.88 13.92
C ARG A 104 11.47 -0.20 13.05
N SER A 105 11.40 -0.04 11.72
CA SER A 105 12.06 -0.94 10.76
C SER A 105 13.54 -0.62 10.63
N ASP A 106 14.36 -1.64 10.44
CA ASP A 106 15.80 -1.48 10.26
C ASP A 106 16.12 -0.58 9.08
N PRO A 107 17.14 0.28 9.19
CA PRO A 107 17.48 1.24 8.15
C PRO A 107 18.05 0.56 6.89
N VAL A 108 17.83 1.19 5.75
CA VAL A 108 18.44 0.87 4.47
C VAL A 108 19.12 2.12 3.89
N ARG A 109 19.99 1.92 2.91
CA ARG A 109 20.56 3.05 2.17
C ARG A 109 19.47 3.84 1.47
N GLN A 110 19.52 5.15 1.62
CA GLN A 110 18.59 6.10 1.01
C GLN A 110 19.27 6.89 -0.15
N PRO A 111 18.52 7.34 -1.18
CA PRO A 111 17.09 7.11 -1.38
C PRO A 111 16.75 5.68 -1.81
N THR A 112 15.52 5.23 -1.57
CA THR A 112 14.95 3.98 -2.08
C THR A 112 14.07 4.24 -3.29
N THR A 113 13.58 3.15 -3.92
CA THR A 113 12.63 3.20 -5.04
C THR A 113 11.34 2.50 -4.68
N ALA A 114 10.30 2.69 -5.51
CA ALA A 114 9.04 1.93 -5.36
C ALA A 114 9.28 0.41 -5.48
N GLY A 115 10.21 -0.02 -6.35
CA GLY A 115 10.58 -1.42 -6.48
C GLY A 115 11.27 -1.99 -5.23
N ASP A 116 12.07 -1.18 -4.51
CA ASP A 116 12.62 -1.59 -3.20
C ASP A 116 11.50 -1.79 -2.18
N ALA A 117 10.56 -0.83 -2.09
CA ALA A 117 9.43 -0.90 -1.18
C ALA A 117 8.52 -2.10 -1.50
N VAL A 118 8.31 -2.44 -2.77
CA VAL A 118 7.54 -3.60 -3.20
C VAL A 118 8.22 -4.91 -2.79
N ARG A 119 9.54 -5.03 -2.98
CA ARG A 119 10.29 -6.22 -2.55
C ARG A 119 10.27 -6.39 -1.03
N ASP A 120 10.47 -5.31 -0.29
CA ASP A 120 10.41 -5.31 1.17
C ASP A 120 9.02 -5.70 1.68
N LEU A 121 7.95 -5.16 1.09
CA LEU A 121 6.57 -5.54 1.46
C LEU A 121 6.28 -7.00 1.16
N HIS A 122 6.70 -7.51 0.00
CA HIS A 122 6.49 -8.91 -0.35
C HIS A 122 7.23 -9.86 0.60
N ALA A 123 8.49 -9.55 0.93
CA ALA A 123 9.26 -10.31 1.91
C ALA A 123 8.62 -10.25 3.31
N LEU A 124 8.14 -9.08 3.73
CA LEU A 124 7.48 -8.87 5.03
C LEU A 124 6.22 -9.72 5.16
N LEU A 125 5.31 -9.66 4.19
CA LEU A 125 4.06 -10.42 4.21
C LEU A 125 4.32 -11.93 4.17
N GLY A 126 5.28 -12.37 3.36
CA GLY A 126 5.69 -13.78 3.30
C GLY A 126 6.30 -14.27 4.62
N SER A 127 7.20 -13.50 5.22
CA SER A 127 7.84 -13.84 6.50
C SER A 127 6.86 -13.78 7.68
N ALA A 128 5.85 -12.92 7.61
CA ALA A 128 4.77 -12.85 8.59
C ALA A 128 3.72 -13.96 8.42
N HIS A 129 3.85 -14.79 7.37
CA HIS A 129 2.86 -15.81 6.99
C HIS A 129 1.45 -15.25 6.78
N GLU A 130 1.34 -13.99 6.34
CA GLU A 130 0.07 -13.42 5.93
C GLU A 130 -0.39 -14.03 4.61
N SER A 131 -1.64 -14.44 4.55
CA SER A 131 -2.15 -15.18 3.40
C SER A 131 -2.63 -14.25 2.28
N ALA A 132 -2.12 -14.45 1.08
CA ALA A 132 -2.68 -13.86 -0.15
C ALA A 132 -3.99 -14.58 -0.55
N PRO A 133 -4.84 -13.97 -1.41
CA PRO A 133 -4.62 -12.67 -2.05
C PRO A 133 -4.98 -11.49 -1.15
N TYR A 134 -4.34 -10.34 -1.43
CA TYR A 134 -4.51 -9.10 -0.65
C TYR A 134 -5.44 -8.10 -1.33
N VAL A 135 -6.11 -7.27 -0.52
CA VAL A 135 -6.60 -5.96 -0.95
C VAL A 135 -5.58 -4.91 -0.51
N LEU A 136 -4.94 -4.27 -1.48
CA LEU A 136 -3.92 -3.24 -1.21
C LEU A 136 -4.58 -1.87 -1.14
N VAL A 137 -4.28 -1.12 -0.08
CA VAL A 137 -4.79 0.25 0.12
C VAL A 137 -3.59 1.18 0.25
N GLY A 138 -3.40 2.09 -0.70
CA GLY A 138 -2.23 2.95 -0.71
C GLY A 138 -2.57 4.43 -0.73
N HIS A 139 -2.01 5.20 0.23
CA HIS A 139 -2.10 6.65 0.27
C HIS A 139 -0.84 7.27 -0.35
N SER A 140 -1.00 8.30 -1.19
CA SER A 140 0.12 9.07 -1.73
C SER A 140 1.21 8.17 -2.36
N TYR A 141 2.48 8.26 -1.92
CA TYR A 141 3.55 7.35 -2.34
C TYR A 141 3.20 5.86 -2.12
N GLY A 142 2.49 5.55 -1.03
CA GLY A 142 1.99 4.19 -0.79
C GLY A 142 1.05 3.69 -1.88
N GLY A 143 0.34 4.57 -2.58
CA GLY A 143 -0.47 4.23 -3.75
C GLY A 143 0.36 3.80 -4.95
N LEU A 144 1.51 4.46 -5.19
CA LEU A 144 2.47 4.04 -6.21
C LEU A 144 3.03 2.65 -5.90
N VAL A 145 3.40 2.41 -4.62
CA VAL A 145 3.90 1.11 -4.14
C VAL A 145 2.82 0.03 -4.29
N ALA A 146 1.58 0.30 -3.88
CA ALA A 146 0.47 -0.65 -3.97
C ALA A 146 0.15 -1.02 -5.43
N LYS A 147 0.14 -0.04 -6.34
CA LYS A 147 -0.02 -0.26 -7.79
C LYS A 147 1.11 -1.13 -8.35
N LEU A 148 2.36 -0.77 -8.06
CA LEU A 148 3.52 -1.53 -8.55
C LEU A 148 3.56 -2.95 -7.96
N TYR A 149 3.15 -3.13 -6.70
CA TYR A 149 2.99 -4.45 -6.10
C TYR A 149 1.99 -5.30 -6.87
N ALA A 150 0.80 -4.76 -7.15
CA ALA A 150 -0.23 -5.47 -7.90
C ALA A 150 0.20 -5.82 -9.35
N GLN A 151 1.04 -4.98 -9.97
CA GLN A 151 1.63 -5.25 -11.29
C GLN A 151 2.71 -6.33 -11.23
N THR A 152 3.52 -6.35 -10.15
CA THR A 152 4.67 -7.27 -9.99
C THR A 152 4.22 -8.64 -9.50
N TYR A 153 3.25 -8.69 -8.59
CA TYR A 153 2.72 -9.90 -7.96
C TYR A 153 1.20 -10.04 -8.20
N PRO A 154 0.76 -10.20 -9.46
CA PRO A 154 -0.67 -10.18 -9.80
C PRO A 154 -1.50 -11.32 -9.20
N ARG A 155 -0.85 -12.41 -8.73
CA ARG A 155 -1.53 -13.53 -8.05
C ARG A 155 -1.79 -13.21 -6.57
N ASP A 156 -1.04 -12.28 -6.01
CA ASP A 156 -1.14 -11.91 -4.59
C ASP A 156 -2.08 -10.74 -4.37
N ALA A 157 -2.41 -9.96 -5.41
CA ALA A 157 -3.30 -8.81 -5.33
C ALA A 157 -4.66 -9.12 -5.95
N ALA A 158 -5.72 -9.04 -5.15
CA ALA A 158 -7.10 -9.27 -5.59
C ALA A 158 -7.94 -7.99 -5.66
N GLY A 159 -7.49 -6.88 -5.08
CA GLY A 159 -8.19 -5.60 -5.12
C GLY A 159 -7.27 -4.43 -4.77
N LEU A 160 -7.66 -3.23 -5.17
CA LEU A 160 -6.83 -2.04 -4.99
C LEU A 160 -7.69 -0.82 -4.63
N VAL A 161 -7.28 -0.09 -3.59
CA VAL A 161 -7.84 1.22 -3.22
C VAL A 161 -6.71 2.24 -3.20
N LEU A 162 -6.83 3.26 -4.04
CA LEU A 162 -5.84 4.33 -4.20
C LEU A 162 -6.38 5.62 -3.58
N VAL A 163 -5.72 6.09 -2.52
CA VAL A 163 -6.15 7.24 -1.72
C VAL A 163 -5.24 8.41 -2.05
N ASP A 164 -5.70 9.32 -2.89
CA ASP A 164 -4.96 10.45 -3.47
C ASP A 164 -3.52 10.08 -3.86
N ALA A 165 -3.43 8.96 -4.59
CA ALA A 165 -2.19 8.25 -4.84
C ALA A 165 -1.23 9.03 -5.75
N LEU A 166 0.07 8.94 -5.44
CA LEU A 166 1.13 9.36 -6.36
C LEU A 166 1.18 8.38 -7.55
N SER A 167 1.37 8.92 -8.74
CA SER A 167 1.60 8.10 -9.93
C SER A 167 2.52 8.82 -10.92
N GLU A 168 3.05 8.06 -11.86
CA GLU A 168 3.82 8.56 -13.01
C GLU A 168 3.05 9.58 -13.84
N GLY A 169 1.71 9.53 -13.78
CA GLY A 169 0.84 10.51 -14.43
C GLY A 169 1.02 11.94 -13.95
N LEU A 170 1.52 12.15 -12.72
CA LEU A 170 1.86 13.47 -12.20
C LEU A 170 3.04 14.06 -12.99
N GLN A 171 4.14 13.31 -13.13
CA GLN A 171 5.29 13.75 -13.92
C GLN A 171 4.93 14.01 -15.38
N GLU A 172 4.11 13.14 -15.98
CA GLU A 172 3.69 13.26 -17.37
C GLU A 172 2.76 14.45 -17.63
N ALA A 173 2.06 14.94 -16.61
CA ALA A 173 1.19 16.10 -16.69
C ALA A 173 1.95 17.44 -16.51
N GLU A 174 3.23 17.40 -16.17
CA GLU A 174 4.09 18.54 -15.91
C GLU A 174 5.19 18.69 -16.97
N THR A 175 5.62 19.92 -17.20
CA THR A 175 6.83 20.18 -17.98
C THR A 175 8.08 19.77 -17.18
N PRO A 176 9.25 19.53 -17.83
CA PRO A 176 10.49 19.20 -17.09
C PRO A 176 10.87 20.21 -16.00
N ARG A 177 10.60 21.51 -16.23
CA ARG A 177 10.85 22.56 -15.25
C ARG A 177 9.86 22.49 -14.07
N GLN A 178 8.59 22.21 -14.33
CA GLN A 178 7.57 22.01 -13.29
C GLN A 178 7.90 20.79 -12.47
N TRP A 179 8.26 19.68 -13.12
CA TRP A 179 8.67 18.46 -12.44
C TRP A 179 9.89 18.66 -11.51
N ALA A 180 10.88 19.43 -11.95
CA ALA A 180 12.02 19.78 -11.09
C ALA A 180 11.59 20.54 -9.83
N THR A 181 10.57 21.41 -9.93
CA THR A 181 9.98 22.09 -8.77
C THR A 181 9.17 21.12 -7.90
N GLN A 182 8.38 20.25 -8.53
CA GLN A 182 7.58 19.22 -7.84
C GLN A 182 8.46 18.28 -7.01
N ARG A 183 9.62 17.86 -7.54
CA ARG A 183 10.58 17.04 -6.79
C ARG A 183 11.08 17.74 -5.53
N LYS A 184 11.43 19.05 -5.61
CA LYS A 184 11.82 19.83 -4.43
C LYS A 184 10.70 19.84 -3.35
N LEU A 185 9.44 19.95 -3.78
CA LEU A 185 8.31 19.89 -2.85
C LEU A 185 8.13 18.51 -2.22
N MET A 186 8.35 17.44 -2.99
CA MET A 186 8.27 16.06 -2.48
C MET A 186 9.39 15.76 -1.47
N GLU A 187 10.57 16.29 -1.68
CA GLU A 187 11.69 16.18 -0.74
C GLU A 187 11.38 16.95 0.55
N GLY A 188 10.79 18.14 0.45
CA GLY A 188 10.53 19.05 1.54
C GLY A 188 11.81 19.62 2.15
N ASP A 189 11.72 20.24 3.31
CA ASP A 189 12.91 20.59 4.12
C ASP A 189 13.42 19.33 4.84
N ILE A 190 14.28 18.61 4.14
CA ILE A 190 14.84 17.34 4.62
C ILE A 190 16.06 17.54 5.53
N ALA A 191 16.69 18.73 5.52
CA ALA A 191 17.94 18.95 6.24
C ALA A 191 17.78 18.76 7.76
N ALA A 192 16.74 19.33 8.34
CA ALA A 192 16.42 19.16 9.76
C ALA A 192 16.08 17.70 10.09
N GLY A 193 15.31 17.03 9.23
CA GLY A 193 14.98 15.61 9.39
C GLY A 193 16.21 14.71 9.30
N LEU A 194 17.12 14.96 8.36
CA LEU A 194 18.36 14.21 8.23
C LEU A 194 19.34 14.42 9.39
N ALA A 195 19.33 15.60 10.01
CA ALA A 195 20.10 15.87 11.21
C ALA A 195 19.65 15.01 12.40
N LEU A 196 18.34 14.77 12.49
CA LEU A 196 17.74 13.89 13.52
C LEU A 196 17.84 12.42 13.13
N TYR A 197 17.59 12.10 11.85
CA TYR A 197 17.55 10.73 11.31
C TYR A 197 18.32 10.64 9.99
N PRO A 198 19.60 10.28 9.99
CA PRO A 198 20.36 10.13 8.74
C PRO A 198 19.74 9.14 7.75
N ALA A 199 19.00 8.15 8.25
CA ALA A 199 18.29 7.14 7.46
C ALA A 199 16.83 7.52 7.15
N LEU A 200 16.44 8.80 7.32
CA LEU A 200 15.09 9.28 6.99
C LEU A 200 14.69 8.85 5.57
N GLU A 201 13.47 8.36 5.44
CA GLU A 201 12.93 7.89 4.15
C GLU A 201 13.00 8.98 3.09
N ARG A 202 13.66 8.65 2.00
CA ARG A 202 13.72 9.41 0.75
C ARG A 202 13.45 8.46 -0.40
N ILE A 203 12.90 9.00 -1.47
CA ILE A 203 12.64 8.21 -2.67
C ILE A 203 13.37 8.82 -3.87
N ASP A 204 13.71 7.96 -4.83
CA ASP A 204 13.99 8.37 -6.18
C ASP A 204 12.70 8.27 -7.00
N PRO A 205 11.98 9.40 -7.23
CA PRO A 205 10.69 9.36 -7.90
C PRO A 205 10.83 9.05 -9.40
N ASP A 206 11.90 9.50 -10.05
CA ASP A 206 12.11 9.27 -11.48
C ASP A 206 12.32 7.78 -11.74
N LEU A 207 13.22 7.14 -11.01
CA LEU A 207 13.46 5.70 -11.12
C LEU A 207 12.22 4.88 -10.69
N SER A 208 11.49 5.33 -9.68
CA SER A 208 10.25 4.68 -9.24
C SER A 208 9.18 4.70 -10.32
N PHE A 209 9.02 5.82 -11.03
CA PHE A 209 8.06 5.93 -12.13
C PHE A 209 8.50 5.09 -13.34
N ASP A 210 9.80 5.04 -13.65
CA ASP A 210 10.32 4.16 -14.69
C ASP A 210 10.06 2.69 -14.40
N GLN A 211 10.19 2.27 -13.14
CA GLN A 211 9.82 0.91 -12.72
C GLN A 211 8.33 0.61 -12.93
N VAL A 212 7.44 1.56 -12.63
CA VAL A 212 6.00 1.41 -12.87
C VAL A 212 5.67 1.34 -14.36
N ARG A 213 6.31 2.16 -15.19
CA ARG A 213 6.13 2.14 -16.66
C ARG A 213 6.64 0.84 -17.28
N ALA A 214 7.72 0.28 -16.74
CA ALA A 214 8.31 -0.98 -17.21
C ALA A 214 7.57 -2.23 -16.71
N ALA A 215 6.74 -2.10 -15.67
CA ALA A 215 5.97 -3.21 -15.12
C ALA A 215 4.85 -3.65 -16.08
N PRO A 216 4.41 -4.92 -16.02
CA PRO A 216 3.25 -5.38 -16.78
C PRO A 216 2.00 -4.53 -16.51
N PRO A 217 1.04 -4.46 -17.44
CA PRO A 217 -0.24 -3.83 -17.16
C PRO A 217 -0.92 -4.42 -15.91
N LEU A 218 -1.68 -3.59 -15.20
CA LEU A 218 -2.45 -4.05 -14.05
C LEU A 218 -3.48 -5.11 -14.49
N SER A 219 -3.52 -6.24 -13.83
CA SER A 219 -4.54 -7.27 -14.05
C SER A 219 -5.92 -6.75 -13.68
N LEU A 220 -6.98 -7.35 -14.24
CA LEU A 220 -8.35 -7.01 -13.88
C LEU A 220 -8.60 -7.34 -12.41
N LEU A 221 -8.97 -6.33 -11.64
CA LEU A 221 -9.32 -6.42 -10.22
C LEU A 221 -10.27 -5.27 -9.83
N PRO A 222 -11.04 -5.41 -8.76
CA PRO A 222 -11.81 -4.30 -8.19
C PRO A 222 -10.87 -3.15 -7.79
N LEU A 223 -11.11 -1.96 -8.37
CA LEU A 223 -10.32 -0.74 -8.14
C LEU A 223 -11.22 0.41 -7.72
N ILE A 224 -10.86 1.08 -6.62
CA ILE A 224 -11.41 2.39 -6.25
C ILE A 224 -10.28 3.40 -6.15
N VAL A 225 -10.48 4.57 -6.77
CA VAL A 225 -9.61 5.73 -6.65
C VAL A 225 -10.37 6.83 -5.90
N LEU A 226 -9.81 7.33 -4.81
CA LEU A 226 -10.31 8.49 -4.09
C LEU A 226 -9.36 9.65 -4.34
N SER A 227 -9.87 10.77 -4.81
CA SER A 227 -9.10 11.98 -5.10
C SER A 227 -9.46 13.10 -4.13
N ALA A 228 -8.47 13.82 -3.64
CA ALA A 228 -8.68 15.07 -2.92
C ALA A 228 -9.46 16.07 -3.79
N ASP A 229 -10.43 16.77 -3.21
CA ASP A 229 -11.22 17.82 -3.90
C ASP A 229 -11.02 19.22 -3.29
N ARG A 230 -10.29 19.32 -2.18
CA ARG A 230 -9.85 20.61 -1.64
C ARG A 230 -8.48 20.96 -2.20
N PRO A 231 -8.38 22.00 -3.04
CA PRO A 231 -7.14 22.34 -3.72
C PRO A 231 -6.06 22.82 -2.74
N TRP A 232 -4.82 22.50 -3.03
CA TRP A 232 -3.65 22.95 -2.29
C TRP A 232 -3.14 24.32 -2.74
N GLY A 233 -3.36 24.67 -4.01
CA GLY A 233 -2.86 25.91 -4.65
C GLY A 233 -3.10 27.17 -3.83
N PRO A 234 -4.30 27.42 -3.27
CA PRO A 234 -4.56 28.62 -2.45
C PRO A 234 -3.70 28.73 -1.20
N GLN A 235 -3.13 27.62 -0.69
CA GLN A 235 -2.35 27.61 0.55
C GLN A 235 -0.86 27.95 0.31
N VAL A 236 -0.34 27.73 -0.90
CA VAL A 236 1.09 27.86 -1.23
C VAL A 236 1.68 29.24 -0.89
N PRO A 237 1.05 30.37 -1.21
CA PRO A 237 1.60 31.67 -0.84
C PRO A 237 1.81 31.85 0.67
N ALA A 238 0.88 31.38 1.50
CA ALA A 238 0.99 31.45 2.95
C ALA A 238 2.08 30.50 3.49
N LEU A 239 2.24 29.33 2.89
CA LEU A 239 3.28 28.36 3.26
C LEU A 239 4.69 28.85 2.90
N ILE A 240 4.84 29.62 1.82
CA ILE A 240 6.10 30.30 1.49
C ILE A 240 6.37 31.43 2.49
N ALA A 241 5.36 32.26 2.77
CA ALA A 241 5.50 33.41 3.66
C ALA A 241 5.90 33.02 5.10
N ASN A 242 5.44 31.89 5.60
CA ASN A 242 5.76 31.37 6.94
C ASN A 242 6.98 30.45 6.98
N GLY A 243 7.69 30.25 5.84
CA GLY A 243 8.89 29.42 5.76
C GLY A 243 8.65 27.92 5.74
N THR A 244 7.40 27.46 5.63
CA THR A 244 7.09 26.02 5.49
C THR A 244 7.51 25.49 4.12
N LEU A 245 7.45 26.31 3.07
CA LEU A 245 7.94 26.00 1.74
C LEU A 245 9.13 26.91 1.40
N PRO A 246 10.09 26.41 0.58
CA PRO A 246 11.20 27.22 0.09
C PRO A 246 10.73 28.48 -0.65
N ALA A 247 11.44 29.61 -0.44
CA ALA A 247 11.09 30.89 -1.03
C ALA A 247 11.23 30.93 -2.57
N ASP A 248 11.96 30.01 -3.15
CA ASP A 248 12.15 29.88 -4.61
C ASP A 248 11.01 29.09 -5.32
N ILE A 249 10.04 28.60 -4.57
CA ILE A 249 8.83 27.97 -5.15
C ILE A 249 7.93 29.09 -5.71
N PRO A 250 7.52 29.00 -7.00
CA PRO A 250 6.59 29.98 -7.55
C PRO A 250 5.24 29.97 -6.79
N PRO A 251 4.70 31.16 -6.39
CA PRO A 251 3.46 31.22 -5.58
C PRO A 251 2.24 30.54 -6.23
N ASN A 252 2.23 30.44 -7.58
CA ASN A 252 1.16 29.77 -8.34
C ASN A 252 1.42 28.28 -8.58
N PHE A 253 2.53 27.72 -8.08
CA PHE A 253 2.91 26.35 -8.38
C PHE A 253 1.91 25.33 -7.83
N GLY A 254 1.27 25.63 -6.71
CA GLY A 254 0.24 24.76 -6.15
C GLY A 254 -0.94 24.51 -7.09
N TYR A 255 -1.36 25.51 -7.88
CA TYR A 255 -2.41 25.32 -8.91
C TYR A 255 -1.94 24.43 -10.06
N ILE A 256 -0.64 24.46 -10.38
CA ILE A 256 -0.05 23.57 -11.39
C ILE A 256 -0.09 22.14 -10.88
N THR A 257 0.35 21.93 -9.64
CA THR A 257 0.29 20.63 -8.96
C THR A 257 -1.15 20.10 -8.88
N ASP A 258 -2.12 20.93 -8.46
CA ASP A 258 -3.54 20.52 -8.36
C ASP A 258 -4.06 20.05 -9.74
N ALA A 259 -3.74 20.77 -10.82
CA ALA A 259 -4.16 20.41 -12.16
C ALA A 259 -3.47 19.13 -12.68
N ALA A 260 -2.18 18.95 -12.38
CA ALA A 260 -1.43 17.77 -12.76
C ALA A 260 -1.91 16.53 -11.96
N GLN A 261 -2.12 16.68 -10.65
CA GLN A 261 -2.65 15.62 -9.79
C GLN A 261 -4.03 15.15 -10.24
N LYS A 262 -4.93 16.10 -10.59
CA LYS A 262 -6.23 15.73 -11.13
C LYS A 262 -6.12 14.84 -12.37
N LYS A 263 -5.26 15.18 -13.33
CA LYS A 263 -5.02 14.36 -14.54
C LYS A 263 -4.44 12.99 -14.17
N ALA A 264 -3.54 12.95 -13.19
CA ALA A 264 -2.95 11.71 -12.71
C ALA A 264 -4.01 10.79 -12.09
N GLN A 265 -4.92 11.32 -11.26
CA GLN A 265 -6.01 10.56 -10.65
C GLN A 265 -7.02 10.06 -11.70
N ASP A 266 -7.38 10.88 -12.69
CA ASP A 266 -8.25 10.47 -13.81
C ASP A 266 -7.64 9.27 -14.58
N ARG A 267 -6.31 9.25 -14.77
CA ARG A 267 -5.59 8.11 -15.39
C ARG A 267 -5.59 6.87 -14.51
N LEU A 268 -5.39 7.03 -13.19
CA LEU A 268 -5.47 5.90 -12.25
C LEU A 268 -6.86 5.25 -12.28
N ALA A 269 -7.92 6.05 -12.35
CA ALA A 269 -9.29 5.55 -12.46
C ALA A 269 -9.60 4.87 -13.81
N ALA A 270 -8.77 5.09 -14.83
CA ALA A 270 -8.89 4.44 -16.14
C ALA A 270 -8.03 3.17 -16.31
N LEU A 271 -7.28 2.75 -15.28
CA LEU A 271 -6.36 1.60 -15.35
C LEU A 271 -7.07 0.28 -15.66
N VAL A 272 -8.27 0.09 -15.16
CA VAL A 272 -9.08 -1.12 -15.40
C VAL A 272 -10.55 -0.75 -15.67
N PRO A 273 -11.24 -1.49 -16.55
CA PRO A 273 -12.67 -1.31 -16.78
C PRO A 273 -13.47 -1.50 -15.48
N GLY A 274 -14.46 -0.64 -15.26
CA GLY A 274 -15.32 -0.71 -14.08
C GLY A 274 -14.68 -0.24 -12.77
N ALA A 275 -13.53 0.43 -12.81
CA ALA A 275 -13.00 1.14 -11.68
C ALA A 275 -13.97 2.26 -11.23
N ARG A 276 -14.04 2.48 -9.91
CA ARG A 276 -14.82 3.60 -9.35
C ARG A 276 -13.90 4.75 -8.99
N HIS A 277 -14.26 5.96 -9.44
CA HIS A 277 -13.55 7.18 -9.08
C HIS A 277 -14.40 8.06 -8.16
N ILE A 278 -13.94 8.26 -6.93
CA ILE A 278 -14.59 9.10 -5.92
C ILE A 278 -13.87 10.45 -5.90
N THR A 279 -14.50 11.48 -6.46
CA THR A 279 -13.92 12.82 -6.61
C THR A 279 -14.53 13.87 -5.67
N ARG A 280 -15.55 13.50 -4.88
CA ARG A 280 -16.20 14.38 -3.90
C ARG A 280 -15.89 13.91 -2.49
N THR A 281 -14.62 14.03 -2.10
CA THR A 281 -14.11 13.53 -0.82
C THR A 281 -14.25 14.54 0.31
N LYS A 282 -14.49 15.83 0.01
CA LYS A 282 -14.49 16.96 0.97
C LYS A 282 -13.21 16.99 1.80
N SER A 283 -12.09 16.65 1.19
CA SER A 283 -10.82 16.47 1.84
C SER A 283 -9.67 17.06 1.04
N GLY A 284 -8.59 17.41 1.73
CA GLY A 284 -7.26 17.58 1.14
C GLY A 284 -6.57 16.22 0.94
N HIS A 285 -5.25 16.27 0.78
CA HIS A 285 -4.42 15.10 0.50
C HIS A 285 -4.57 13.95 1.51
N GLU A 286 -4.84 14.24 2.78
CA GLU A 286 -4.93 13.28 3.88
C GLU A 286 -6.34 12.70 4.04
N ILE A 287 -6.94 12.15 2.96
CA ILE A 287 -8.34 11.67 2.94
C ILE A 287 -8.59 10.65 4.06
N GLN A 288 -7.63 9.74 4.31
CA GLN A 288 -7.75 8.70 5.35
C GLN A 288 -7.84 9.26 6.77
N LYS A 289 -7.35 10.50 7.00
CA LYS A 289 -7.40 11.17 8.29
C LYS A 289 -8.59 12.12 8.42
N GLU A 290 -9.01 12.72 7.30
CA GLU A 290 -10.10 13.71 7.26
C GLU A 290 -11.47 13.06 7.02
N GLN A 291 -11.51 11.98 6.28
CA GLN A 291 -12.72 11.24 5.89
C GLN A 291 -12.50 9.73 6.05
N PRO A 292 -12.14 9.25 7.26
CA PRO A 292 -11.81 7.83 7.47
C PRO A 292 -12.95 6.89 7.09
N GLY A 293 -14.21 7.30 7.33
CA GLY A 293 -15.39 6.53 6.94
C GLY A 293 -15.49 6.30 5.44
N LEU A 294 -15.24 7.34 4.63
CA LEU A 294 -15.25 7.23 3.17
C LEU A 294 -14.20 6.26 2.65
N VAL A 295 -12.98 6.29 3.23
CA VAL A 295 -11.91 5.35 2.87
C VAL A 295 -12.27 3.94 3.33
N THR A 296 -12.80 3.77 4.54
CA THR A 296 -13.26 2.49 5.06
C THR A 296 -14.34 1.86 4.18
N ASP A 297 -15.35 2.63 3.77
CA ASP A 297 -16.41 2.17 2.88
C ASP A 297 -15.85 1.70 1.54
N ALA A 298 -14.92 2.44 0.96
CA ALA A 298 -14.23 2.05 -0.28
C ALA A 298 -13.45 0.74 -0.12
N VAL A 299 -12.75 0.56 1.00
CA VAL A 299 -12.03 -0.69 1.31
C VAL A 299 -13.01 -1.87 1.45
N ILE A 300 -14.11 -1.68 2.18
CA ILE A 300 -15.13 -2.71 2.39
C ILE A 300 -15.79 -3.11 1.07
N ASP A 301 -16.07 -2.15 0.19
CA ASP A 301 -16.65 -2.42 -1.13
C ASP A 301 -15.72 -3.30 -1.97
N VAL A 302 -14.40 -3.01 -1.98
CA VAL A 302 -13.42 -3.85 -2.67
C VAL A 302 -13.29 -5.22 -2.02
N VAL A 303 -13.25 -5.31 -0.69
CA VAL A 303 -13.24 -6.58 0.05
C VAL A 303 -14.45 -7.44 -0.32
N ASN A 304 -15.64 -6.85 -0.36
CA ASN A 304 -16.87 -7.56 -0.71
C ASN A 304 -16.89 -8.02 -2.18
N ALA A 305 -16.37 -7.20 -3.12
CA ALA A 305 -16.21 -7.59 -4.51
C ALA A 305 -15.26 -8.80 -4.64
N VAL A 306 -14.12 -8.77 -3.94
CA VAL A 306 -13.16 -9.90 -3.89
C VAL A 306 -13.81 -11.16 -3.30
N ARG A 307 -14.54 -11.05 -2.21
CA ARG A 307 -15.27 -12.18 -1.60
C ARG A 307 -16.32 -12.78 -2.55
N ALA A 308 -16.91 -11.95 -3.39
CA ALA A 308 -17.85 -12.38 -4.42
C ALA A 308 -17.17 -12.92 -5.71
N GLY A 309 -15.84 -13.03 -5.74
CA GLY A 309 -15.06 -13.48 -6.90
C GLY A 309 -15.12 -12.52 -8.10
N LYS A 310 -15.46 -11.25 -7.87
CA LYS A 310 -15.53 -10.23 -8.92
C LYS A 310 -14.13 -9.69 -9.25
N THR A 311 -13.89 -9.41 -10.51
CA THR A 311 -12.69 -8.73 -11.02
C THR A 311 -12.94 -7.26 -11.38
N SER A 312 -14.14 -6.75 -11.10
CA SER A 312 -14.57 -5.37 -11.38
C SER A 312 -15.62 -4.94 -10.37
N LEU A 313 -15.81 -3.63 -10.20
CA LEU A 313 -16.89 -3.03 -9.41
C LEU A 313 -18.11 -2.67 -10.26
N ALA A 314 -18.02 -2.74 -11.59
CA ALA A 314 -19.19 -2.68 -12.45
C ALA A 314 -20.01 -3.98 -12.30
N GLU A 315 -21.32 -3.84 -12.21
CA GLU A 315 -22.27 -4.97 -12.13
C GLU A 315 -22.23 -5.84 -13.38
#